data_c1f4c03eaa83eecaf718e69301671182
#
_entry.id   c1f4c03eaa83eecaf718e69301671182
#
_cell.length_a   1.000
_cell.length_b   1.000
_cell.length_c   1.000
_cell.angle_alpha   90.00
_cell.angle_beta   90.00
_cell.angle_gamma   90.00
#
_symmetry.space_group_name_H-M   'P 1'
#
loop_
_entity.id
_entity.type
_entity.pdbx_description
1 polymer ?
#
loop_
_entity_poly.entity_id
_entity_poly.type
_entity_poly.pdbx_seq_one_letter_code
_entity_poly.pdbx_strand_id
1 'polypeptide(L)'
;LVYHTHIVPHCAEGDVFTLPSRDDVELFLTYHPYLQQNLILEKHGYYLIDFMANGFDKPSIEGIMQTFEELKSVGGLTEREVRVGHSIYFLSNIVEWKYAVGEMNNVLSEKHGMNMRYHSWDELGMVTLYDHDFLS
;
A
#
# COMPACT_ATOMS: atom_id res chain seq x y z
N LEU A 1 1.93 16.08 0.45
CA LEU A 1 1.87 14.78 1.13
C LEU A 1 0.50 14.56 1.74
N VAL A 2 -0.15 13.48 1.35
CA VAL A 2 -1.43 13.06 1.92
C VAL A 2 -1.21 11.78 2.70
N TYR A 3 -1.83 11.69 3.86
CA TYR A 3 -1.72 10.48 4.68
C TYR A 3 -3.03 10.15 5.37
N HIS A 4 -3.20 8.88 5.70
CA HIS A 4 -4.24 8.42 6.61
C HIS A 4 -3.74 7.16 7.31
N THR A 5 -4.51 6.69 8.28
CA THR A 5 -4.14 5.52 9.07
C THR A 5 -5.14 4.40 8.88
N HIS A 6 -4.63 3.16 8.88
CA HIS A 6 -5.49 1.98 8.93
C HIS A 6 -5.54 1.46 10.37
N ILE A 7 -6.74 1.25 10.87
CA ILE A 7 -6.94 0.64 12.18
C ILE A 7 -6.90 -0.87 12.00
N VAL A 8 -5.94 -1.50 12.66
CA VAL A 8 -5.73 -2.94 12.55
C VAL A 8 -6.34 -3.62 13.77
N PRO A 9 -7.21 -4.65 13.60
CA PRO A 9 -7.78 -5.35 14.73
C PRO A 9 -6.72 -6.13 15.51
N HIS A 10 -6.96 -6.30 16.78
CA HIS A 10 -6.11 -7.14 17.60
C HIS A 10 -6.35 -8.60 17.23
N CYS A 11 -5.31 -9.29 16.76
CA CYS A 11 -5.38 -10.68 16.38
C CYS A 11 -4.43 -11.50 17.23
N ALA A 12 -4.92 -12.61 17.78
CA ALA A 12 -4.12 -13.46 18.67
C ALA A 12 -3.09 -14.31 17.92
N GLU A 13 -3.28 -14.53 16.62
CA GLU A 13 -2.45 -15.42 15.84
C GLU A 13 -1.67 -14.68 14.74
N GLY A 14 -0.54 -14.09 15.17
CA GLY A 14 0.37 -13.42 14.25
C GLY A 14 -0.04 -11.99 13.92
N ASP A 15 0.70 -11.39 13.01
CA ASP A 15 0.48 -10.01 12.60
C ASP A 15 -0.50 -9.94 11.45
N VAL A 16 -1.29 -8.88 11.43
CA VAL A 16 -2.22 -8.61 10.34
C VAL A 16 -1.81 -7.34 9.61
N PHE A 17 -2.00 -7.39 8.30
CA PHE A 17 -1.63 -6.31 7.38
C PHE A 17 -2.81 -6.00 6.46
N THR A 18 -2.84 -4.77 5.95
CA THR A 18 -3.86 -4.37 4.97
C THR A 18 -3.18 -3.89 3.70
N LEU A 19 -3.86 -4.08 2.58
CA LEU A 19 -3.48 -3.44 1.32
C LEU A 19 -4.23 -2.13 1.20
N PRO A 20 -3.73 -1.20 0.38
CA PRO A 20 -4.49 0.01 0.05
C PRO A 20 -5.85 -0.37 -0.51
N SER A 21 -6.88 0.33 -0.05
CA SER A 21 -8.25 0.08 -0.51
C SER A 21 -8.53 0.79 -1.83
N ARG A 22 -9.65 0.43 -2.45
CA ARG A 22 -10.14 1.15 -3.62
C ARG A 22 -10.27 2.64 -3.33
N ASP A 23 -10.84 2.98 -2.17
CA ASP A 23 -11.04 4.38 -1.78
C ASP A 23 -9.72 5.13 -1.64
N ASP A 24 -8.70 4.46 -1.10
CA ASP A 24 -7.36 5.04 -0.99
C ASP A 24 -6.78 5.39 -2.36
N VAL A 25 -6.82 4.42 -3.27
CA VAL A 25 -6.27 4.60 -4.61
C VAL A 25 -7.06 5.64 -5.39
N GLU A 26 -8.37 5.63 -5.26
CA GLU A 26 -9.24 6.60 -5.90
C GLU A 26 -8.95 8.02 -5.43
N LEU A 27 -8.75 8.20 -4.12
CA LEU A 27 -8.37 9.49 -3.55
C LEU A 27 -7.06 9.98 -4.12
N PHE A 28 -6.05 9.10 -4.16
CA PHE A 28 -4.73 9.46 -4.67
C PHE A 28 -4.76 9.82 -6.14
N LEU A 29 -5.54 9.11 -6.94
CA LEU A 29 -5.72 9.43 -8.35
C LEU A 29 -6.46 10.74 -8.56
N THR A 30 -7.40 11.08 -7.68
CA THR A 30 -8.15 12.33 -7.77
C THR A 30 -7.20 13.54 -7.69
N TYR A 31 -6.18 13.46 -6.86
CA TYR A 31 -5.23 14.54 -6.68
C TYR A 31 -3.98 14.44 -7.55
N HIS A 32 -3.86 13.40 -8.35
CA HIS A 32 -2.77 13.27 -9.30
C HIS A 32 -2.98 14.28 -10.45
N PRO A 33 -1.95 15.01 -10.93
CA PRO A 33 -0.55 14.98 -10.52
C PRO A 33 -0.17 15.99 -9.43
N TYR A 34 -1.11 16.65 -8.82
CA TYR A 34 -0.86 17.73 -7.86
C TYR A 34 -0.21 17.22 -6.57
N LEU A 35 -0.60 16.03 -6.13
CA LEU A 35 0.01 15.37 -4.98
C LEU A 35 0.78 14.17 -5.48
N GLN A 36 2.09 14.25 -5.38
CA GLN A 36 2.97 13.22 -5.96
C GLN A 36 3.26 12.08 -5.01
N GLN A 37 3.16 12.30 -3.71
CA GLN A 37 3.40 11.27 -2.72
C GLN A 37 2.22 11.13 -1.79
N ASN A 38 1.84 9.88 -1.55
CA ASN A 38 0.70 9.53 -0.72
C ASN A 38 1.15 8.50 0.31
N LEU A 39 0.76 8.69 1.55
CA LEU A 39 1.23 7.90 2.67
C LEU A 39 0.06 7.23 3.37
N ILE A 40 0.19 5.93 3.62
CA ILE A 40 -0.78 5.18 4.43
C ILE A 40 -0.02 4.62 5.63
N LEU A 41 -0.40 5.08 6.82
CA LEU A 41 0.24 4.64 8.07
C LEU A 41 -0.48 3.42 8.63
N GLU A 42 0.30 2.41 8.98
CA GLU A 42 -0.20 1.17 9.57
C GLU A 42 0.53 0.84 10.86
N LYS A 43 0.06 -0.20 11.55
CA LYS A 43 0.66 -0.63 12.81
C LYS A 43 2.14 -0.99 12.68
N HIS A 44 2.48 -1.74 11.63
CA HIS A 44 3.83 -2.29 11.45
C HIS A 44 4.72 -1.49 10.50
N GLY A 45 4.14 -0.51 9.82
CA GLY A 45 4.88 0.25 8.82
C GLY A 45 4.00 1.23 8.08
N TYR A 46 4.44 1.59 6.89
CA TYR A 46 3.67 2.53 6.07
C TYR A 46 3.86 2.23 4.59
N TYR A 47 2.84 2.57 3.81
CA TYR A 47 2.94 2.58 2.35
C TYR A 47 3.31 3.97 1.87
N LEU A 48 4.20 4.01 0.90
CA LEU A 48 4.49 5.22 0.14
C LEU A 48 4.08 4.94 -1.29
N ILE A 49 3.09 5.70 -1.78
CA ILE A 49 2.49 5.48 -3.09
C ILE A 49 2.65 6.73 -3.94
N ASP A 50 3.16 6.56 -5.14
CA ASP A 50 3.20 7.63 -6.12
C ASP A 50 2.85 7.08 -7.50
N PHE A 51 2.56 7.99 -8.42
CA PHE A 51 2.26 7.65 -9.81
C PHE A 51 3.27 8.35 -10.70
N MET A 52 3.76 7.64 -11.73
CA MET A 52 4.69 8.23 -12.67
C MET A 52 4.01 9.34 -13.45
N ALA A 53 4.65 10.51 -13.46
CA ALA A 53 4.09 11.69 -14.12
C ALA A 53 4.20 11.63 -15.64
N ASN A 54 5.17 10.88 -16.16
CA ASN A 54 5.48 10.85 -17.57
C ASN A 54 5.25 9.49 -18.18
N GLY A 55 4.67 9.46 -19.39
CA GLY A 55 4.54 8.25 -20.18
C GLY A 55 3.30 7.43 -19.95
N PHE A 56 2.47 7.81 -19.00
CA PHE A 56 1.21 7.12 -18.76
C PHE A 56 0.06 8.13 -18.72
N ASP A 57 -1.04 7.77 -19.37
CA ASP A 57 -2.30 8.45 -19.13
C ASP A 57 -2.73 8.19 -17.69
N LYS A 58 -3.69 8.98 -17.20
CA LYS A 58 -4.20 8.78 -15.84
C LYS A 58 -4.61 7.31 -15.67
N PRO A 59 -4.03 6.61 -14.67
CA PRO A 59 -4.31 5.18 -14.49
C PRO A 59 -5.78 4.92 -14.20
N SER A 60 -6.26 3.78 -14.68
CA SER A 60 -7.62 3.33 -14.42
C SER A 60 -7.70 2.70 -13.03
N ILE A 61 -8.60 3.22 -12.19
CA ILE A 61 -8.85 2.63 -10.87
C ILE A 61 -9.30 1.16 -11.00
N GLU A 62 -10.14 0.87 -11.96
CA GLU A 62 -10.62 -0.49 -12.18
C GLU A 62 -9.48 -1.43 -12.57
N GLY A 63 -8.59 -0.98 -13.44
CA GLY A 63 -7.42 -1.75 -13.85
C GLY A 63 -6.48 -2.03 -12.67
N ILE A 64 -6.24 -1.03 -11.83
CA ILE A 64 -5.40 -1.18 -10.65
C ILE A 64 -6.01 -2.19 -9.69
N MET A 65 -7.30 -2.06 -9.40
CA MET A 65 -7.97 -2.97 -8.46
C MET A 65 -8.02 -4.40 -8.97
N GLN A 66 -8.21 -4.58 -10.27
CA GLN A 66 -8.16 -5.90 -10.87
C GLN A 66 -6.76 -6.52 -10.73
N THR A 67 -5.73 -5.72 -10.93
CA THR A 67 -4.35 -6.17 -10.74
C THR A 67 -4.10 -6.61 -9.29
N PHE A 68 -4.60 -5.85 -8.32
CA PHE A 68 -4.51 -6.27 -6.91
C PHE A 68 -5.16 -7.64 -6.68
N GLU A 69 -6.35 -7.86 -7.23
CA GLU A 69 -7.04 -9.14 -7.06
C GLU A 69 -6.26 -10.31 -7.66
N GLU A 70 -5.71 -10.12 -8.86
CA GLU A 70 -4.88 -11.13 -9.50
C GLU A 70 -3.62 -11.43 -8.69
N LEU A 71 -2.95 -10.41 -8.19
CA LEU A 71 -1.72 -10.56 -7.43
C LEU A 71 -1.94 -11.19 -6.07
N LYS A 72 -3.08 -10.91 -5.42
CA LYS A 72 -3.44 -11.57 -4.17
C LYS A 72 -3.56 -13.08 -4.36
N SER A 73 -4.19 -13.49 -5.44
CA SER A 73 -4.37 -14.91 -5.76
C SER A 73 -3.04 -15.60 -6.06
N VAL A 74 -2.23 -15.00 -6.92
CA VAL A 74 -0.93 -15.56 -7.31
C VAL A 74 0.04 -15.62 -6.13
N GLY A 75 0.02 -14.61 -5.28
CA GLY A 75 0.91 -14.53 -4.13
C GLY A 75 0.48 -15.33 -2.91
N GLY A 76 -0.64 -16.03 -2.98
CA GLY A 76 -1.13 -16.82 -1.86
C GLY A 76 -1.74 -16.00 -0.73
N LEU A 77 -1.98 -14.72 -0.93
CA LEU A 77 -2.56 -13.86 0.09
C LEU A 77 -4.03 -14.19 0.36
N THR A 78 -4.74 -14.67 -0.65
CA THR A 78 -6.15 -15.02 -0.52
C THR A 78 -6.37 -16.09 0.57
N GLU A 79 -5.42 -16.99 0.74
CA GLU A 79 -5.48 -18.05 1.74
C GLU A 79 -5.25 -17.54 3.16
N ARG A 80 -4.70 -16.34 3.31
CA ARG A 80 -4.38 -15.72 4.59
C ARG A 80 -5.35 -14.60 4.95
N GLU A 81 -6.42 -14.48 4.19
CA GLU A 81 -7.40 -13.41 4.36
C GLU A 81 -8.21 -13.57 5.62
N VAL A 82 -8.34 -12.49 6.37
CA VAL A 82 -9.19 -12.40 7.56
C VAL A 82 -10.15 -11.23 7.36
N ARG A 83 -11.43 -11.49 7.50
CA ARG A 83 -12.46 -10.46 7.36
C ARG A 83 -12.96 -10.04 8.73
N VAL A 84 -13.00 -8.72 8.96
CA VAL A 84 -13.58 -8.13 10.16
C VAL A 84 -14.54 -7.04 9.69
N GLY A 85 -15.84 -7.29 9.77
CA GLY A 85 -16.84 -6.40 9.21
C GLY A 85 -16.69 -6.28 7.70
N HIS A 86 -16.48 -5.07 7.21
CA HIS A 86 -16.27 -4.80 5.79
C HIS A 86 -14.79 -4.71 5.42
N SER A 87 -13.92 -4.87 6.38
CA SER A 87 -12.48 -4.74 6.18
C SER A 87 -11.81 -6.08 5.96
N ILE A 88 -10.81 -6.10 5.10
CA ILE A 88 -10.06 -7.31 4.76
C ILE A 88 -8.63 -7.12 5.23
N TYR A 89 -8.14 -8.10 6.00
CA TYR A 89 -6.78 -8.13 6.53
C TYR A 89 -6.09 -9.42 6.09
N PHE A 90 -4.77 -9.42 6.13
CA PHE A 90 -3.97 -10.58 5.76
C PHE A 90 -3.03 -10.95 6.90
N LEU A 91 -3.03 -12.23 7.28
CA LEU A 91 -2.06 -12.76 8.25
C LEU A 91 -0.72 -12.93 7.56
N SER A 92 0.32 -12.35 8.13
CA SER A 92 1.65 -12.42 7.57
C SER A 92 2.69 -12.06 8.64
N ASN A 93 3.93 -11.93 8.22
CA ASN A 93 4.99 -11.31 9.00
C ASN A 93 5.61 -10.20 8.17
N ILE A 94 6.39 -9.35 8.82
CA ILE A 94 6.92 -8.17 8.16
C ILE A 94 7.81 -8.49 6.95
N VAL A 95 8.59 -9.55 7.04
CA VAL A 95 9.51 -9.95 5.95
C VAL A 95 8.72 -10.43 4.74
N GLU A 96 7.76 -11.33 4.96
CA GLU A 96 6.92 -11.85 3.88
C GLU A 96 6.03 -10.77 3.28
N TRP A 97 5.52 -9.88 4.13
CA TRP A 97 4.66 -8.80 3.68
C TRP A 97 5.41 -7.82 2.77
N LYS A 98 6.60 -7.43 3.18
CA LYS A 98 7.45 -6.56 2.35
C LYS A 98 7.79 -7.22 1.01
N TYR A 99 8.06 -8.50 1.03
CA TYR A 99 8.33 -9.24 -0.21
C TYR A 99 7.10 -9.25 -1.11
N ALA A 100 5.93 -9.54 -0.56
CA ALA A 100 4.68 -9.56 -1.32
C ALA A 100 4.37 -8.20 -1.94
N VAL A 101 4.51 -7.13 -1.16
CA VAL A 101 4.29 -5.77 -1.67
C VAL A 101 5.32 -5.42 -2.75
N GLY A 102 6.56 -5.83 -2.59
CA GLY A 102 7.61 -5.63 -3.60
C GLY A 102 7.27 -6.30 -4.92
N GLU A 103 6.77 -7.52 -4.89
CA GLU A 103 6.33 -8.23 -6.09
C GLU A 103 5.13 -7.55 -6.74
N MET A 104 4.17 -7.09 -5.93
CA MET A 104 3.05 -6.32 -6.44
C MET A 104 3.50 -5.02 -7.09
N ASN A 105 4.45 -4.34 -6.48
CA ASN A 105 4.98 -3.09 -7.00
C ASN A 105 5.57 -3.26 -8.41
N ASN A 106 6.28 -4.35 -8.65
CA ASN A 106 6.85 -4.61 -9.96
C ASN A 106 5.78 -4.63 -11.05
N VAL A 107 4.67 -5.29 -10.77
CA VAL A 107 3.57 -5.38 -11.73
C VAL A 107 2.80 -4.07 -11.85
N LEU A 108 2.50 -3.43 -10.71
CA LEU A 108 1.78 -2.16 -10.69
C LEU A 108 2.56 -1.05 -11.41
N SER A 109 3.86 -1.02 -11.21
CA SER A 109 4.73 -0.05 -11.86
C SER A 109 4.76 -0.25 -13.37
N GLU A 110 4.89 -1.51 -13.80
CA GLU A 110 4.95 -1.83 -15.22
C GLU A 110 3.62 -1.60 -15.94
N LYS A 111 2.51 -2.03 -15.34
CA LYS A 111 1.20 -1.95 -15.99
C LYS A 111 0.51 -0.61 -15.85
N HIS A 112 0.68 0.06 -14.72
CA HIS A 112 -0.13 1.23 -14.38
C HIS A 112 0.68 2.47 -14.02
N GLY A 113 2.01 2.37 -14.00
CA GLY A 113 2.83 3.48 -13.56
C GLY A 113 2.66 3.83 -12.09
N MET A 114 2.14 2.90 -11.31
CA MET A 114 1.94 3.07 -9.88
C MET A 114 3.10 2.48 -9.11
N ASN A 115 3.75 3.27 -8.27
CA ASN A 115 4.78 2.80 -7.36
C ASN A 115 4.20 2.66 -5.97
N MET A 116 4.38 1.49 -5.40
CA MET A 116 3.88 1.19 -4.07
C MET A 116 4.98 0.52 -3.27
N ARG A 117 5.48 1.19 -2.25
CA ARG A 117 6.53 0.67 -1.38
C ARG A 117 6.01 0.58 0.04
N TYR A 118 6.42 -0.47 0.73
CA TYR A 118 6.10 -0.67 2.14
C TYR A 118 7.37 -0.67 2.95
N HIS A 119 7.40 0.18 3.97
CA HIS A 119 8.54 0.29 4.89
C HIS A 119 8.08 -0.02 6.29
N SER A 120 8.84 -0.83 7.00
CA SER A 120 8.58 -1.09 8.41
C SER A 120 9.08 0.07 9.27
N TRP A 121 8.47 0.26 10.44
CA TRP A 121 8.92 1.30 11.35
C TRP A 121 10.36 1.07 11.83
N ASP A 122 10.78 -0.20 11.91
CA ASP A 122 12.14 -0.54 12.30
C ASP A 122 13.19 -0.09 11.28
N GLU A 123 12.87 -0.25 9.99
CA GLU A 123 13.74 0.21 8.91
C GLU A 123 13.87 1.70 8.86
N LEU A 124 12.76 2.38 9.11
CA LEU A 124 12.67 3.82 8.96
C LEU A 124 13.64 4.53 9.88
N GLY A 125 13.74 4.07 11.11
CA GLY A 125 14.40 4.84 12.12
C GLY A 125 13.68 6.15 12.39
N MET A 126 13.93 6.74 13.52
CA MET A 126 13.23 7.96 13.92
C MET A 126 13.59 9.18 13.06
N VAL A 127 14.81 9.18 12.51
CA VAL A 127 15.32 10.32 11.76
C VAL A 127 14.49 10.62 10.52
N THR A 128 14.06 9.58 9.82
CA THR A 128 13.33 9.75 8.57
C THR A 128 11.96 10.38 8.78
N LEU A 129 11.29 10.06 9.89
CA LEU A 129 9.99 10.64 10.20
C LEU A 129 10.06 12.14 10.51
N TYR A 130 11.21 12.63 10.92
CA TYR A 130 11.42 14.03 11.21
C TYR A 130 12.13 14.78 10.11
N ASP A 131 12.26 14.15 8.95
CA ASP A 131 12.85 14.77 7.79
C ASP A 131 11.97 15.91 7.28
N HIS A 132 12.59 16.82 6.55
CA HIS A 132 11.91 17.97 5.96
C HIS A 132 10.75 17.59 5.06
N ASP A 133 10.89 16.52 4.31
CA ASP A 133 9.87 16.07 3.39
C ASP A 133 8.58 15.67 4.11
N PHE A 134 8.70 15.22 5.34
CA PHE A 134 7.56 14.86 6.15
C PHE A 134 6.92 16.07 6.81
N LEU A 135 7.74 17.04 7.21
CA LEU A 135 7.29 18.21 7.95
C LEU A 135 6.87 19.36 7.05
N SER A 136 7.33 19.35 5.84
CA SER A 136 6.95 20.37 4.87
C SER A 136 5.70 19.93 4.11
#